data_b42e7f529b3f747069bee6f77e5ea46f
#
_entry.id   b42e7f529b3f747069bee6f77e5ea46f
#
_cell.length_a   1.000
_cell.length_b   1.000
_cell.length_c   1.000
_cell.angle_alpha   90.00
_cell.angle_beta   90.00
_cell.angle_gamma   90.00
#
_symmetry.space_group_name_H-M   'P 1'
#
loop_
_entity.id
_entity.type
_entity.pdbx_description
1 polymer ?
#
loop_
_entity_poly.entity_id
_entity_poly.type
_entity_poly.pdbx_seq_one_letter_code
_entity_poly.pdbx_strand_id
1 'polypeptide(L)'
;YRQYLHNYVALQQQGGRFTHPGQVELQDVMQWLDAKGVVPSDVRLQTWLALGFLGICLLNTVGLLLAKFLRRSGEIGVRRALGASRRAIFLQCLVEAGVVGLAGGTCGLALAGLGLVLVRHQPTDYGAFVHMDASMLLATFALALLASLLAALLPAWRATHVAPAVALKSN
;
A
#
# COMPACT_ATOMS: atom_id res chain seq x y z
N TYR A 1 -25.38 20.86 23.66
CA TYR A 1 -26.36 20.27 22.73
C TYR A 1 -26.91 18.96 23.26
N ARG A 2 -26.11 18.05 23.84
CA ARG A 2 -26.56 16.81 24.49
C ARG A 2 -27.59 17.09 25.60
N GLN A 3 -27.31 18.08 26.43
CA GLN A 3 -28.17 18.44 27.56
C GLN A 3 -29.54 18.99 27.08
N TYR A 4 -29.52 19.74 25.97
CA TYR A 4 -30.75 20.23 25.33
C TYR A 4 -31.61 19.08 24.80
N LEU A 5 -31.02 18.10 24.15
CA LEU A 5 -31.73 16.93 23.63
C LEU A 5 -32.30 16.06 24.77
N HIS A 6 -31.55 15.85 25.83
CA HIS A 6 -32.05 15.12 27.01
C HIS A 6 -33.28 15.82 27.65
N ASN A 7 -33.19 17.15 27.81
CA ASN A 7 -34.30 17.91 28.35
C ASN A 7 -35.52 17.91 27.41
N TYR A 8 -35.31 17.98 26.10
CA TYR A 8 -36.39 17.91 25.14
C TYR A 8 -37.10 16.55 25.15
N VAL A 9 -36.34 15.45 25.19
CA VAL A 9 -36.92 14.09 25.27
C VAL A 9 -37.70 13.92 26.59
N ALA A 10 -37.17 14.39 27.72
CA ALA A 10 -37.86 14.33 29.01
C ALA A 10 -39.19 15.10 28.98
N LEU A 11 -39.24 16.28 28.37
CA LEU A 11 -40.49 17.06 28.19
C LEU A 11 -41.50 16.34 27.30
N GLN A 12 -41.06 15.70 26.22
CA GLN A 12 -41.94 14.96 25.32
C GLN A 12 -42.46 13.65 25.93
N GLN A 13 -41.69 13.02 26.82
CA GLN A 13 -42.14 11.87 27.61
C GLN A 13 -43.23 12.26 28.62
N GLN A 14 -43.06 13.39 29.29
CA GLN A 14 -44.12 13.93 30.20
C GLN A 14 -45.40 14.26 29.44
N GLY A 15 -45.30 14.66 28.17
CA GLY A 15 -46.43 14.93 27.29
C GLY A 15 -47.08 13.68 26.68
N GLY A 16 -46.65 12.45 27.05
CA GLY A 16 -47.21 11.19 26.55
C GLY A 16 -46.95 10.86 25.08
N ARG A 17 -46.02 11.61 24.41
CA ARG A 17 -45.70 11.38 22.99
C ARG A 17 -44.74 10.23 22.78
N PHE A 18 -43.89 9.90 23.77
CA PHE A 18 -42.97 8.77 23.70
C PHE A 18 -43.31 7.77 24.81
N THR A 19 -43.64 6.55 24.42
CA THR A 19 -44.04 5.46 25.33
C THR A 19 -42.81 4.69 25.87
N HIS A 20 -41.64 4.86 25.27
CA HIS A 20 -40.42 4.17 25.69
C HIS A 20 -39.37 5.20 26.13
N PRO A 21 -38.53 4.89 27.14
CA PRO A 21 -37.42 5.75 27.51
C PRO A 21 -36.44 5.81 26.31
N GLY A 22 -36.52 6.92 25.57
CA GLY A 22 -35.61 7.17 24.44
C GLY A 22 -34.20 7.43 24.95
N GLN A 23 -33.29 6.53 24.71
CA GLN A 23 -31.87 6.82 24.85
C GLN A 23 -31.47 7.75 23.71
N VAL A 24 -31.15 9.01 24.03
CA VAL A 24 -30.59 9.96 23.07
C VAL A 24 -29.11 9.74 23.04
N GLU A 25 -28.66 8.97 22.09
CA GLU A 25 -27.21 8.85 21.78
C GLU A 25 -26.82 9.86 20.71
N LEU A 26 -26.01 10.82 21.11
CA LEU A 26 -25.34 11.73 20.19
C LEU A 26 -24.01 11.09 19.82
N GLN A 27 -23.95 10.51 18.63
CA GLN A 27 -22.75 9.90 18.09
C GLN A 27 -22.14 10.85 17.07
N ASP A 28 -20.81 10.96 17.06
CA ASP A 28 -20.09 11.56 15.96
C ASP A 28 -20.25 10.67 14.70
N VAL A 29 -20.14 11.27 13.51
CA VAL A 29 -20.32 10.54 12.25
C VAL A 29 -19.46 9.29 12.19
N MET A 30 -18.22 9.36 12.68
CA MET A 30 -17.31 8.20 12.73
C MET A 30 -17.79 7.13 13.71
N GLN A 31 -18.27 7.53 14.88
CA GLN A 31 -18.85 6.61 15.88
C GLN A 31 -20.12 5.94 15.36
N TRP A 32 -20.95 6.69 14.63
CA TRP A 32 -22.17 6.17 14.02
C TRP A 32 -21.86 5.14 12.93
N LEU A 33 -20.83 5.43 12.07
CA LEU A 33 -20.36 4.50 11.05
C LEU A 33 -19.81 3.20 11.66
N ASP A 34 -19.04 3.31 12.74
CA ASP A 34 -18.52 2.14 13.47
C ASP A 34 -19.66 1.34 14.14
N ALA A 35 -20.62 2.02 14.79
CA ALA A 35 -21.77 1.37 15.45
C ALA A 35 -22.72 0.69 14.45
N LYS A 36 -22.83 1.24 13.23
CA LYS A 36 -23.64 0.64 12.15
C LYS A 36 -22.89 -0.46 11.40
N GLY A 37 -21.61 -0.70 11.70
CA GLY A 37 -20.80 -1.70 11.01
C GLY A 37 -20.67 -1.40 9.51
N VAL A 38 -20.71 -0.10 9.14
CA VAL A 38 -20.61 0.32 7.73
C VAL A 38 -19.26 -0.05 7.13
N VAL A 39 -18.21 -0.13 7.97
CA VAL A 39 -16.94 -0.75 7.62
C VAL A 39 -16.90 -2.13 8.30
N PRO A 40 -17.19 -3.22 7.58
CA PRO A 40 -17.10 -4.56 8.13
C PRO A 40 -15.72 -4.81 8.71
N SER A 41 -15.63 -5.50 9.84
CA SER A 41 -14.37 -5.93 10.46
C SER A 41 -13.47 -6.66 9.47
N ASP A 42 -14.07 -7.35 8.51
CA ASP A 42 -13.42 -8.10 7.45
C ASP A 42 -12.57 -7.20 6.52
N VAL A 43 -13.04 -5.98 6.22
CA VAL A 43 -12.28 -5.01 5.40
C VAL A 43 -11.01 -4.56 6.11
N ARG A 44 -11.08 -4.32 7.43
CA ARG A 44 -9.88 -3.98 8.22
C ARG A 44 -8.88 -5.13 8.24
N LEU A 45 -9.37 -6.36 8.45
CA LEU A 45 -8.53 -7.55 8.42
C LEU A 45 -7.89 -7.74 7.05
N GLN A 46 -8.66 -7.63 5.96
CA GLN A 46 -8.15 -7.72 4.59
C GLN A 46 -7.08 -6.66 4.30
N THR A 47 -7.28 -5.43 4.77
CA THR A 47 -6.29 -4.35 4.62
C THR A 47 -4.97 -4.69 5.32
N TRP A 48 -5.03 -5.18 6.57
CA TRP A 48 -3.83 -5.59 7.30
C TRP A 48 -3.12 -6.78 6.65
N LEU A 49 -3.88 -7.75 6.15
CA LEU A 49 -3.32 -8.89 5.39
C LEU A 49 -2.65 -8.42 4.11
N ALA A 50 -3.27 -7.51 3.35
CA ALA A 50 -2.69 -6.94 2.14
C ALA A 50 -1.39 -6.17 2.42
N LEU A 51 -1.36 -5.35 3.49
CA LEU A 51 -0.15 -4.63 3.92
C LEU A 51 0.94 -5.59 4.39
N GLY A 52 0.59 -6.64 5.13
CA GLY A 52 1.54 -7.68 5.54
C GLY A 52 2.13 -8.40 4.34
N PHE A 53 1.31 -8.79 3.38
CA PHE A 53 1.74 -9.41 2.13
C PHE A 53 2.65 -8.49 1.32
N LEU A 54 2.28 -7.20 1.19
CA LEU A 54 3.14 -6.19 0.56
C LEU A 54 4.51 -6.12 1.25
N GLY A 55 4.55 -6.12 2.58
CA GLY A 55 5.80 -6.12 3.35
C GLY A 55 6.68 -7.31 3.02
N ILE A 56 6.11 -8.52 2.96
CA ILE A 56 6.85 -9.74 2.59
C ILE A 56 7.38 -9.64 1.15
N CYS A 57 6.57 -9.17 0.20
CA CYS A 57 7.00 -8.96 -1.18
C CYS A 57 8.15 -7.96 -1.29
N LEU A 58 8.11 -6.87 -0.51
CA LEU A 58 9.19 -5.88 -0.48
C LEU A 58 10.49 -6.48 0.08
N LEU A 59 10.43 -7.23 1.17
CA LEU A 59 11.60 -7.92 1.75
C LEU A 59 12.21 -8.91 0.75
N ASN A 60 11.39 -9.69 0.07
CA ASN A 60 11.84 -10.61 -0.97
C ASN A 60 12.51 -9.85 -2.13
N THR A 61 11.92 -8.75 -2.57
CA THR A 61 12.47 -7.91 -3.63
C THR A 61 13.83 -7.32 -3.23
N VAL A 62 13.97 -6.82 -2.00
CA VAL A 62 15.25 -6.34 -1.46
C VAL A 62 16.30 -7.45 -1.49
N GLY A 63 15.95 -8.66 -1.05
CA GLY A 63 16.85 -9.83 -1.05
C GLY A 63 17.31 -10.19 -2.47
N LEU A 64 16.40 -10.26 -3.43
CA LEU A 64 16.72 -10.57 -4.83
C LEU A 64 17.60 -9.49 -5.47
N LEU A 65 17.30 -8.21 -5.26
CA LEU A 65 18.13 -7.12 -5.77
C LEU A 65 19.52 -7.13 -5.15
N LEU A 66 19.61 -7.38 -3.84
CA LEU A 66 20.91 -7.49 -3.16
C LEU A 66 21.74 -8.64 -3.71
N ALA A 67 21.15 -9.83 -3.87
CA ALA A 67 21.81 -11.00 -4.46
C ALA A 67 22.28 -10.71 -5.92
N LYS A 68 21.45 -10.04 -6.72
CA LYS A 68 21.79 -9.63 -8.09
C LYS A 68 22.99 -8.68 -8.10
N PHE A 69 23.02 -7.69 -7.22
CA PHE A 69 24.13 -6.73 -7.17
C PHE A 69 25.42 -7.35 -6.64
N LEU A 70 25.34 -8.28 -5.69
CA LEU A 70 26.50 -9.03 -5.22
C LEU A 70 27.12 -9.87 -6.36
N ARG A 71 26.30 -10.51 -7.19
CA ARG A 71 26.79 -11.26 -8.37
C ARG A 71 27.45 -10.35 -9.42
N ARG A 72 26.96 -9.10 -9.57
CA ARG A 72 27.52 -8.10 -10.50
C ARG A 72 28.61 -7.22 -9.88
N SER A 73 29.06 -7.50 -8.67
CA SER A 73 30.03 -6.67 -7.96
C SER A 73 31.35 -6.53 -8.72
N GLY A 74 31.81 -7.58 -9.42
CA GLY A 74 33.00 -7.56 -10.27
C GLY A 74 32.86 -6.59 -11.46
N GLU A 75 31.71 -6.65 -12.18
CA GLU A 75 31.41 -5.73 -13.31
C GLU A 75 31.35 -4.27 -12.82
N ILE A 76 30.68 -4.04 -11.68
CA ILE A 76 30.61 -2.71 -11.06
C ILE A 76 32.00 -2.23 -10.65
N GLY A 77 32.85 -3.11 -10.12
CA GLY A 77 34.23 -2.81 -9.76
C GLY A 77 35.06 -2.36 -10.97
N VAL A 78 34.97 -3.09 -12.08
CA VAL A 78 35.67 -2.73 -13.35
C VAL A 78 35.18 -1.39 -13.88
N ARG A 79 33.87 -1.16 -13.93
CA ARG A 79 33.31 0.13 -14.39
C ARG A 79 33.78 1.29 -13.52
N ARG A 80 33.90 1.09 -12.22
CA ARG A 80 34.40 2.11 -11.27
C ARG A 80 35.91 2.36 -11.49
N ALA A 81 36.68 1.33 -11.76
CA ALA A 81 38.12 1.46 -12.11
C ALA A 81 38.32 2.25 -13.42
N LEU A 82 37.38 2.10 -14.37
CA LEU A 82 37.36 2.87 -15.63
C LEU A 82 36.78 4.28 -15.50
N GLY A 83 36.47 4.74 -14.27
CA GLY A 83 36.04 6.12 -13.97
C GLY A 83 34.53 6.33 -13.82
N ALA A 84 33.71 5.28 -13.76
CA ALA A 84 32.27 5.45 -13.53
C ALA A 84 31.98 6.04 -12.13
N SER A 85 31.19 7.09 -12.10
CA SER A 85 30.81 7.75 -10.85
C SER A 85 29.84 6.88 -10.02
N ARG A 86 29.90 7.01 -8.68
CA ARG A 86 28.96 6.32 -7.78
C ARG A 86 27.51 6.66 -8.09
N ARG A 87 27.26 7.91 -8.49
CA ARG A 87 25.92 8.38 -8.87
C ARG A 87 25.37 7.67 -10.10
N ALA A 88 26.23 7.43 -11.11
CA ALA A 88 25.81 6.71 -12.31
C ALA A 88 25.37 5.28 -12.00
N ILE A 89 26.11 4.56 -11.16
CA ILE A 89 25.77 3.21 -10.72
C ILE A 89 24.47 3.21 -9.89
N PHE A 90 24.35 4.14 -8.95
CA PHE A 90 23.15 4.29 -8.12
C PHE A 90 21.89 4.55 -8.99
N LEU A 91 21.97 5.51 -9.90
CA LEU A 91 20.87 5.83 -10.83
C LEU A 91 20.51 4.65 -11.71
N GLN A 92 21.51 3.91 -12.22
CA GLN A 92 21.27 2.70 -13.01
C GLN A 92 20.47 1.66 -12.20
N CYS A 93 20.83 1.42 -10.94
CA CYS A 93 20.11 0.51 -10.07
C CYS A 93 18.66 0.99 -9.81
N LEU A 94 18.49 2.30 -9.64
CA LEU A 94 17.18 2.91 -9.40
C LEU A 94 16.27 2.81 -10.63
N VAL A 95 16.83 3.09 -11.82
CA VAL A 95 16.09 2.95 -13.09
C VAL A 95 15.68 1.49 -13.31
N GLU A 96 16.57 0.53 -13.05
CA GLU A 96 16.25 -0.89 -13.17
C GLU A 96 15.11 -1.30 -12.24
N ALA A 97 15.15 -0.84 -10.99
CA ALA A 97 14.05 -1.06 -10.03
C ALA A 97 12.75 -0.37 -10.47
N GLY A 98 12.85 0.84 -11.01
CA GLY A 98 11.71 1.58 -11.55
C GLY A 98 11.04 0.85 -12.71
N VAL A 99 11.81 0.29 -13.65
CA VAL A 99 11.28 -0.51 -14.76
C VAL A 99 10.54 -1.76 -14.24
N VAL A 100 11.13 -2.46 -13.26
CA VAL A 100 10.47 -3.63 -12.63
C VAL A 100 9.20 -3.20 -11.90
N GLY A 101 9.23 -2.07 -11.18
CA GLY A 101 8.07 -1.50 -10.52
C GLY A 101 6.95 -1.11 -11.47
N LEU A 102 7.28 -0.50 -12.62
CA LEU A 102 6.32 -0.17 -13.67
C LEU A 102 5.69 -1.44 -14.26
N ALA A 103 6.51 -2.43 -14.62
CA ALA A 103 6.01 -3.70 -15.15
C ALA A 103 5.12 -4.43 -14.13
N GLY A 104 5.56 -4.52 -12.88
CA GLY A 104 4.78 -5.13 -11.78
C GLY A 104 3.50 -4.36 -11.50
N GLY A 105 3.55 -3.03 -11.47
CA GLY A 105 2.40 -2.16 -11.27
C GLY A 105 1.34 -2.31 -12.37
N THR A 106 1.76 -2.35 -13.65
CA THR A 106 0.83 -2.58 -14.78
C THR A 106 0.19 -3.96 -14.74
N CYS A 107 0.98 -5.01 -14.46
CA CYS A 107 0.44 -6.36 -14.27
C CYS A 107 -0.52 -6.44 -13.09
N GLY A 108 -0.17 -5.79 -11.96
CA GLY A 108 -1.03 -5.72 -10.78
C GLY A 108 -2.36 -5.03 -11.05
N LEU A 109 -2.35 -3.92 -11.79
CA LEU A 109 -3.58 -3.23 -12.21
C LEU A 109 -4.45 -4.10 -13.13
N ALA A 110 -3.83 -4.83 -14.07
CA ALA A 110 -4.56 -5.74 -14.94
C ALA A 110 -5.24 -6.87 -14.14
N LEU A 111 -4.52 -7.46 -13.18
CA LEU A 111 -5.07 -8.49 -12.28
C LEU A 111 -6.18 -7.94 -11.38
N ALA A 112 -6.01 -6.74 -10.84
CA ALA A 112 -7.04 -6.07 -10.05
C ALA A 112 -8.31 -5.80 -10.87
N GLY A 113 -8.14 -5.37 -12.13
CA GLY A 113 -9.25 -5.19 -13.07
C GLY A 113 -10.00 -6.50 -13.36
N LEU A 114 -9.27 -7.59 -13.61
CA LEU A 114 -9.87 -8.92 -13.79
C LEU A 114 -10.61 -9.37 -12.54
N GLY A 115 -10.01 -9.23 -11.35
CA GLY A 115 -10.66 -9.54 -10.08
C GLY A 115 -11.97 -8.78 -9.88
N LEU A 116 -11.97 -7.49 -10.23
CA LEU A 116 -13.16 -6.64 -10.13
C LEU A 116 -14.28 -7.09 -11.08
N VAL A 117 -13.92 -7.47 -12.30
CA VAL A 117 -14.88 -8.04 -13.27
C VAL A 117 -15.51 -9.32 -12.72
N LEU A 118 -14.70 -10.20 -12.12
CA LEU A 118 -15.20 -11.45 -11.51
C LEU A 118 -16.16 -11.17 -10.35
N VAL A 119 -15.85 -10.19 -9.48
CA VAL A 119 -16.73 -9.81 -8.36
C VAL A 119 -18.05 -9.21 -8.86
N ARG A 120 -18.03 -8.42 -9.93
CA ARG A 120 -19.25 -7.85 -10.52
C ARG A 120 -20.21 -8.90 -11.11
N HIS A 121 -19.70 -10.06 -11.49
CA HIS A 121 -20.51 -11.16 -12.01
C HIS A 121 -21.12 -12.05 -10.90
N GLN A 122 -20.73 -11.83 -9.63
CA GLN A 122 -21.38 -12.53 -8.52
C GLN A 122 -22.74 -11.87 -8.23
N PRO A 123 -23.81 -12.67 -8.01
CA PRO A 123 -25.14 -12.14 -7.69
C PRO A 123 -25.22 -11.67 -6.23
N THR A 124 -24.43 -10.67 -5.88
CA THR A 124 -24.45 -10.03 -4.58
C THR A 124 -24.78 -8.56 -4.77
N ASP A 125 -25.61 -8.00 -3.89
CA ASP A 125 -26.08 -6.60 -3.91
C ASP A 125 -24.93 -5.55 -3.86
N TYR A 126 -23.71 -6.01 -3.62
CA TYR A 126 -22.50 -5.15 -3.57
C TYR A 126 -21.96 -4.75 -4.95
N GLY A 127 -22.35 -5.42 -6.03
CA GLY A 127 -21.82 -5.16 -7.38
C GLY A 127 -22.10 -3.75 -7.91
N ALA A 128 -23.19 -3.12 -7.46
CA ALA A 128 -23.61 -1.79 -7.89
C ALA A 128 -22.74 -0.65 -7.29
N PHE A 129 -22.06 -0.91 -6.18
CA PHE A 129 -21.25 0.10 -5.46
C PHE A 129 -19.76 0.01 -5.77
N VAL A 130 -19.33 -1.00 -6.51
CA VAL A 130 -17.92 -1.23 -6.83
C VAL A 130 -17.57 -0.44 -8.09
N HIS A 131 -17.16 0.82 -7.92
CA HIS A 131 -16.64 1.66 -8.99
C HIS A 131 -15.12 1.74 -8.87
N MET A 132 -14.43 1.53 -10.00
CA MET A 132 -13.02 1.90 -10.09
C MET A 132 -12.92 3.40 -10.22
N ASP A 133 -12.44 4.06 -9.19
CA ASP A 133 -12.10 5.48 -9.25
C ASP A 133 -10.68 5.63 -9.80
N ALA A 134 -10.52 6.50 -10.79
CA ALA A 134 -9.22 6.80 -11.40
C ALA A 134 -8.20 7.30 -10.37
N SER A 135 -8.65 8.00 -9.34
CA SER A 135 -7.80 8.48 -8.24
C SER A 135 -7.21 7.32 -7.43
N MET A 136 -8.02 6.28 -7.15
CA MET A 136 -7.57 5.07 -6.45
C MET A 136 -6.56 4.28 -7.29
N LEU A 137 -6.79 4.17 -8.61
CA LEU A 137 -5.87 3.49 -9.52
C LEU A 137 -4.51 4.20 -9.55
N LEU A 138 -4.52 5.53 -9.70
CA LEU A 138 -3.30 6.34 -9.69
C LEU A 138 -2.57 6.25 -8.35
N ALA A 139 -3.30 6.32 -7.24
CA ALA A 139 -2.71 6.19 -5.90
C ALA A 139 -2.05 4.82 -5.70
N THR A 140 -2.72 3.73 -6.10
CA THR A 140 -2.19 2.37 -6.01
C THR A 140 -0.94 2.19 -6.88
N PHE A 141 -0.98 2.72 -8.11
CA PHE A 141 0.16 2.67 -9.03
C PHE A 141 1.35 3.47 -8.49
N ALA A 142 1.10 4.69 -8.00
CA ALA A 142 2.12 5.51 -7.36
C ALA A 142 2.72 4.82 -6.14
N LEU A 143 1.88 4.21 -5.29
CA LEU A 143 2.33 3.45 -4.12
C LEU A 143 3.22 2.26 -4.52
N ALA A 144 2.83 1.49 -5.54
CA ALA A 144 3.61 0.37 -6.05
C ALA A 144 4.98 0.82 -6.58
N LEU A 145 5.02 1.93 -7.32
CA LEU A 145 6.27 2.50 -7.83
C LEU A 145 7.17 3.01 -6.70
N LEU A 146 6.61 3.74 -5.75
CA LEU A 146 7.34 4.23 -4.57
C LEU A 146 7.88 3.06 -3.74
N ALA A 147 7.09 2.04 -3.49
CA ALA A 147 7.51 0.84 -2.76
C ALA A 147 8.68 0.13 -3.46
N SER A 148 8.62 -0.01 -4.79
CA SER A 148 9.70 -0.58 -5.60
C SER A 148 10.99 0.24 -5.52
N LEU A 149 10.90 1.56 -5.63
CA LEU A 149 12.06 2.45 -5.51
C LEU A 149 12.66 2.41 -4.10
N LEU A 150 11.83 2.42 -3.06
CA LEU A 150 12.29 2.31 -1.67
C LEU A 150 12.98 0.97 -1.41
N ALA A 151 12.45 -0.14 -1.92
CA ALA A 151 13.08 -1.46 -1.82
C ALA A 151 14.46 -1.49 -2.49
N ALA A 152 14.67 -0.72 -3.55
CA ALA A 152 15.94 -0.65 -4.26
C ALA A 152 16.99 0.27 -3.61
N LEU A 153 16.56 1.22 -2.75
CA LEU A 153 17.49 2.20 -2.15
C LEU A 153 18.61 1.53 -1.36
N LEU A 154 18.28 0.59 -0.51
CA LEU A 154 19.23 -0.07 0.38
C LEU A 154 20.24 -0.93 -0.40
N PRO A 155 19.85 -1.81 -1.34
CA PRO A 155 20.79 -2.56 -2.17
C PRO A 155 21.57 -1.65 -3.13
N ALA A 156 20.97 -0.61 -3.70
CA ALA A 156 21.66 0.35 -4.56
C ALA A 156 22.75 1.11 -3.79
N TRP A 157 22.44 1.55 -2.57
CA TRP A 157 23.42 2.21 -1.71
C TRP A 157 24.59 1.28 -1.37
N ARG A 158 24.32 0.03 -1.01
CA ARG A 158 25.38 -0.96 -0.75
C ARG A 158 26.23 -1.25 -1.99
N ALA A 159 25.64 -1.34 -3.17
CA ALA A 159 26.35 -1.57 -4.42
C ALA A 159 27.38 -0.47 -4.72
N THR A 160 27.11 0.77 -4.32
CA THR A 160 28.06 1.90 -4.52
C THR A 160 29.24 1.90 -3.55
N HIS A 161 29.18 1.14 -2.45
CA HIS A 161 30.23 1.10 -1.44
C HIS A 161 31.18 -0.11 -1.56
N VAL A 162 30.98 -0.98 -2.55
CA VAL A 162 31.90 -2.10 -2.81
C VAL A 162 33.26 -1.54 -3.23
N ALA A 163 34.31 -1.86 -2.46
CA ALA A 163 35.66 -1.42 -2.75
C ALA A 163 36.20 -2.16 -4.01
N PRO A 164 36.75 -1.46 -5.00
CA PRO A 164 37.28 -2.08 -6.21
C PRO A 164 38.34 -3.18 -5.97
N ALA A 165 39.12 -3.01 -4.89
CA ALA A 165 40.20 -3.93 -4.54
C ALA A 165 39.70 -5.33 -4.10
N VAL A 166 38.50 -5.45 -3.53
CA VAL A 166 37.93 -6.73 -3.11
C VAL A 166 37.34 -7.50 -4.29
N ALA A 167 36.82 -6.79 -5.28
CA ALA A 167 36.25 -7.38 -6.49
C ALA A 167 37.31 -8.01 -7.43
N LEU A 168 38.57 -7.55 -7.36
CA LEU A 168 39.67 -8.08 -8.17
C LEU A 168 40.39 -9.27 -7.52
N LYS A 169 40.19 -9.50 -6.21
CA LYS A 169 40.84 -10.58 -5.45
C LYS A 169 40.02 -11.91 -5.40
N SER A 170 38.79 -11.88 -5.89
CA SER A 170 37.87 -13.04 -5.82
C SER A 170 37.80 -13.86 -7.15
N ASN A 171 38.71 -13.62 -8.09
CA ASN A 171 38.90 -14.45 -9.29
C ASN A 171 40.19 -15.22 -9.24
#